data_8d0c6b7d30c9134bb9c142a79d9b96b5
#
_entry.id   8d0c6b7d30c9134bb9c142a79d9b96b5
#
_cell.length_a   1.000
_cell.length_b   1.000
_cell.length_c   1.000
_cell.angle_alpha   90.00
_cell.angle_beta   90.00
_cell.angle_gamma   90.00
#
_symmetry.space_group_name_H-M   'P 1'
#
loop_
_entity.id
_entity.type
_entity.pdbx_description
1 polymer ?
#
loop_
_entity_poly.entity_id
_entity_poly.type
_entity_poly.pdbx_seq_one_letter_code
_entity_poly.pdbx_strand_id
1 'polypeptide(L)'
;MTEQAKKTKEKLEEKAEKAEAVSSDKKSEATLKSEKKMKSAEKAEKAEEKPVVRKKKRKIRRQVLKGRAHVQCTYNNTVITFSDLGGKVLAWASAGSLGFKGAKKATPYAATQIVNAAAEKVAKFGLKEIEVYVKGVGSGREASARALANNDFKITSIKDITPIPHNGCRPKKPRRV
;
A
#
# COMPACT_ATOMS: atom_id res chain seq x y z
N MET A 1 -2.88 -9.52 -60.62
CA MET A 1 -3.67 -8.91 -59.54
C MET A 1 -4.83 -9.80 -59.09
N THR A 2 -4.62 -11.09 -58.79
CA THR A 2 -5.76 -12.02 -58.56
C THR A 2 -5.53 -13.01 -57.40
N GLU A 3 -4.33 -13.09 -56.86
CA GLU A 3 -4.06 -14.07 -55.78
C GLU A 3 -4.20 -13.49 -54.35
N GLN A 4 -3.95 -12.21 -54.21
CA GLN A 4 -4.10 -11.53 -52.89
C GLN A 4 -5.57 -11.28 -52.53
N ALA A 5 -6.46 -11.14 -53.49
CA ALA A 5 -7.90 -10.95 -53.26
C ALA A 5 -8.64 -12.23 -52.80
N LYS A 6 -8.14 -13.42 -53.16
CA LYS A 6 -8.70 -14.72 -52.70
C LYS A 6 -8.32 -14.99 -51.24
N LYS A 7 -7.09 -14.73 -50.83
CA LYS A 7 -6.65 -14.94 -49.41
C LYS A 7 -7.33 -14.01 -48.40
N THR A 8 -7.75 -12.80 -48.84
CA THR A 8 -8.49 -11.87 -47.96
C THR A 8 -9.95 -12.28 -47.78
N LYS A 9 -10.57 -12.90 -48.81
CA LYS A 9 -11.94 -13.40 -48.69
C LYS A 9 -12.03 -14.63 -47.76
N GLU A 10 -11.14 -15.62 -47.90
CA GLU A 10 -11.08 -16.77 -47.00
C GLU A 10 -10.88 -16.41 -45.53
N LYS A 11 -10.02 -15.39 -45.26
CA LYS A 11 -9.85 -14.93 -43.88
C LYS A 11 -11.05 -14.15 -43.29
N LEU A 12 -11.90 -13.60 -44.13
CA LEU A 12 -13.12 -12.92 -43.71
C LEU A 12 -14.25 -13.91 -43.43
N GLU A 13 -14.33 -15.00 -44.21
CA GLU A 13 -15.30 -16.09 -44.00
C GLU A 13 -14.97 -16.91 -42.75
N GLU A 14 -13.69 -17.21 -42.49
CA GLU A 14 -13.27 -17.92 -41.27
C GLU A 14 -13.47 -17.06 -39.99
N LYS A 15 -13.45 -15.73 -40.10
CA LYS A 15 -13.81 -14.86 -39.00
C LYS A 15 -15.31 -14.72 -38.74
N ALA A 16 -16.14 -14.87 -39.78
CA ALA A 16 -17.58 -14.84 -39.68
C ALA A 16 -18.11 -16.10 -39.01
N GLU A 17 -17.58 -17.27 -39.37
CA GLU A 17 -17.96 -18.56 -38.80
C GLU A 17 -17.59 -18.68 -37.30
N LYS A 18 -16.43 -18.12 -36.90
CA LYS A 18 -16.04 -18.04 -35.48
C LYS A 18 -16.88 -17.07 -34.66
N ALA A 19 -17.49 -16.08 -35.31
CA ALA A 19 -18.37 -15.11 -34.61
C ALA A 19 -19.77 -15.70 -34.35
N GLU A 20 -20.27 -16.55 -35.21
CA GLU A 20 -21.58 -17.24 -35.00
C GLU A 20 -21.49 -18.34 -33.94
N ALA A 21 -20.37 -19.08 -33.88
CA ALA A 21 -20.17 -20.12 -32.85
C ALA A 21 -20.10 -19.53 -31.42
N VAL A 22 -19.59 -18.30 -31.25
CA VAL A 22 -19.48 -17.61 -29.94
C VAL A 22 -20.82 -17.00 -29.51
N SER A 23 -21.76 -16.78 -30.43
CA SER A 23 -23.08 -16.20 -30.10
C SER A 23 -24.10 -17.23 -29.60
N SER A 24 -23.93 -18.50 -29.95
CA SER A 24 -24.81 -19.61 -29.48
C SER A 24 -24.52 -20.03 -28.04
N ASP A 25 -23.22 -19.99 -27.62
CA ASP A 25 -22.84 -20.36 -26.24
C ASP A 25 -23.22 -19.29 -25.20
N LYS A 26 -23.29 -18.02 -25.61
CA LYS A 26 -23.73 -16.94 -24.70
C LYS A 26 -25.24 -16.93 -24.41
N LYS A 27 -26.04 -17.54 -25.26
CA LYS A 27 -27.51 -17.58 -25.08
C LYS A 27 -27.94 -18.68 -24.12
N SER A 28 -27.20 -19.78 -24.01
CA SER A 28 -27.45 -20.87 -23.07
C SER A 28 -26.99 -20.55 -21.62
N GLU A 29 -25.93 -19.72 -21.44
CA GLU A 29 -25.51 -19.30 -20.10
C GLU A 29 -26.40 -18.20 -19.48
N ALA A 30 -27.05 -17.38 -20.29
CA ALA A 30 -27.97 -16.36 -19.82
C ALA A 30 -29.26 -16.91 -19.21
N THR A 31 -29.77 -18.01 -19.72
CA THR A 31 -30.98 -18.69 -19.21
C THR A 31 -30.72 -19.45 -17.90
N LEU A 32 -29.55 -20.04 -17.74
CA LEU A 32 -29.17 -20.73 -16.50
C LEU A 32 -28.84 -19.77 -15.34
N LYS A 33 -28.42 -18.52 -15.65
CA LYS A 33 -28.20 -17.46 -14.63
C LYS A 33 -29.49 -16.81 -14.17
N SER A 34 -30.54 -16.74 -15.00
CA SER A 34 -31.85 -16.18 -14.61
C SER A 34 -32.60 -17.11 -13.65
N GLU A 35 -32.55 -18.41 -13.85
CA GLU A 35 -33.20 -19.40 -12.95
C GLU A 35 -32.51 -19.53 -11.59
N LYS A 36 -31.15 -19.39 -11.53
CA LYS A 36 -30.41 -19.32 -10.25
C LYS A 36 -30.69 -18.07 -9.45
N LYS A 37 -30.99 -16.94 -10.12
CA LYS A 37 -31.30 -15.66 -9.47
C LYS A 37 -32.72 -15.60 -8.89
N MET A 38 -33.66 -16.34 -9.45
CA MET A 38 -35.01 -16.44 -8.89
C MET A 38 -35.10 -17.37 -7.67
N LYS A 39 -34.32 -18.46 -7.63
CA LYS A 39 -34.26 -19.33 -6.44
C LYS A 39 -33.50 -18.75 -5.25
N SER A 40 -32.64 -17.73 -5.45
CA SER A 40 -31.96 -17.01 -4.36
C SER A 40 -32.80 -15.87 -3.78
N ALA A 41 -33.77 -15.36 -4.52
CA ALA A 41 -34.67 -14.29 -4.03
C ALA A 41 -35.73 -14.82 -3.05
N GLU A 42 -36.21 -16.05 -3.26
CA GLU A 42 -37.25 -16.65 -2.39
C GLU A 42 -36.73 -17.15 -1.04
N LYS A 43 -35.39 -17.28 -0.90
CA LYS A 43 -34.74 -17.67 0.36
C LYS A 43 -34.28 -16.47 1.22
N ALA A 44 -34.42 -15.25 0.70
CA ALA A 44 -34.00 -14.02 1.39
C ALA A 44 -35.15 -13.33 2.18
N GLU A 45 -36.41 -13.76 1.99
CA GLU A 45 -37.57 -13.12 2.62
C GLU A 45 -37.93 -13.66 4.01
N LYS A 46 -37.16 -14.62 4.54
CA LYS A 46 -37.44 -15.27 5.85
C LYS A 46 -36.41 -15.07 6.94
N ALA A 47 -35.55 -14.05 6.83
CA ALA A 47 -34.53 -13.73 7.85
C ALA A 47 -34.32 -12.21 7.96
N GLU A 48 -35.37 -11.43 8.16
CA GLU A 48 -35.27 -10.04 8.63
C GLU A 48 -35.43 -9.97 10.17
N GLU A 49 -34.43 -10.47 10.87
CA GLU A 49 -34.06 -9.90 12.17
C GLU A 49 -32.75 -9.13 11.96
N LYS A 50 -32.88 -7.81 11.83
CA LYS A 50 -31.75 -6.87 11.70
C LYS A 50 -30.90 -6.94 12.97
N PRO A 51 -29.63 -7.39 12.89
CA PRO A 51 -28.74 -7.19 14.03
C PRO A 51 -28.54 -5.68 14.17
N VAL A 52 -28.98 -5.14 15.29
CA VAL A 52 -28.72 -3.75 15.69
C VAL A 52 -27.20 -3.55 15.69
N VAL A 53 -26.67 -3.02 14.59
CA VAL A 53 -25.26 -2.63 14.51
C VAL A 53 -25.04 -1.52 15.50
N ARG A 54 -24.61 -1.89 16.71
CA ARG A 54 -24.12 -0.96 17.74
C ARG A 54 -23.01 -0.15 17.08
N LYS A 55 -23.33 1.07 16.63
CA LYS A 55 -22.35 2.04 16.13
C LYS A 55 -21.29 2.21 17.22
N LYS A 56 -20.13 1.56 17.05
CA LYS A 56 -18.99 1.73 17.96
C LYS A 56 -18.73 3.24 18.02
N LYS A 57 -18.96 3.86 19.20
CA LYS A 57 -18.65 5.27 19.44
C LYS A 57 -17.22 5.51 18.95
N ARG A 58 -17.05 6.33 17.92
CA ARG A 58 -15.72 6.74 17.42
C ARG A 58 -15.05 7.44 18.59
N LYS A 59 -14.06 6.80 19.22
CA LYS A 59 -13.23 7.43 20.24
C LYS A 59 -12.67 8.70 19.61
N ILE A 60 -12.97 9.85 20.20
CA ILE A 60 -12.40 11.14 19.79
C ILE A 60 -10.88 10.98 19.91
N ARG A 61 -10.20 10.91 18.78
CA ARG A 61 -8.74 10.83 18.75
C ARG A 61 -8.21 12.22 19.08
N ARG A 62 -7.19 12.28 19.94
CA ARG A 62 -6.52 13.56 20.25
C ARG A 62 -6.00 14.16 18.95
N GLN A 63 -6.32 15.42 18.68
CA GLN A 63 -5.75 16.15 17.57
C GLN A 63 -4.35 16.61 17.98
N VAL A 64 -3.36 16.33 17.13
CA VAL A 64 -1.95 16.68 17.35
C VAL A 64 -1.50 17.43 16.11
N LEU A 65 -1.27 18.74 16.22
CA LEU A 65 -0.86 19.59 15.10
C LEU A 65 0.65 19.50 14.82
N LYS A 66 1.47 19.35 15.87
CA LYS A 66 2.93 19.26 15.79
C LYS A 66 3.41 17.93 16.33
N GLY A 67 4.38 17.31 15.67
CA GLY A 67 4.94 16.05 16.12
C GLY A 67 6.31 15.75 15.52
N ARG A 68 6.78 14.54 15.75
CA ARG A 68 8.08 14.06 15.30
C ARG A 68 7.92 12.85 14.40
N ALA A 69 8.69 12.80 13.31
CA ALA A 69 8.81 11.64 12.44
C ALA A 69 10.18 10.99 12.64
N HIS A 70 10.22 9.81 13.20
CA HIS A 70 11.44 9.03 13.37
C HIS A 70 11.57 8.05 12.20
N VAL A 71 12.60 8.24 11.40
CA VAL A 71 12.94 7.40 10.24
C VAL A 71 14.15 6.55 10.60
N GLN A 72 13.96 5.24 10.71
CA GLN A 72 15.05 4.29 10.97
C GLN A 72 15.32 3.48 9.71
N CYS A 73 16.49 3.69 9.10
CA CYS A 73 16.93 3.02 7.88
C CYS A 73 18.13 2.12 8.18
N THR A 74 17.96 0.82 8.03
CA THR A 74 19.04 -0.16 8.08
C THR A 74 19.32 -0.70 6.68
N TYR A 75 20.40 -1.46 6.51
CA TYR A 75 20.71 -2.13 5.24
C TYR A 75 19.61 -3.10 4.76
N ASN A 76 18.78 -3.61 5.67
CA ASN A 76 17.77 -4.63 5.36
C ASN A 76 16.33 -4.16 5.53
N ASN A 77 16.09 -3.00 6.16
CA ASN A 77 14.72 -2.57 6.46
C ASN A 77 14.63 -1.05 6.66
N THR A 78 13.45 -0.50 6.39
CA THR A 78 13.08 0.87 6.73
C THR A 78 11.84 0.86 7.61
N VAL A 79 11.87 1.61 8.70
CA VAL A 79 10.75 1.78 9.64
C VAL A 79 10.52 3.27 9.86
N ILE A 80 9.27 3.70 9.84
CA ILE A 80 8.86 5.07 10.13
C ILE A 80 7.88 5.06 11.28
N THR A 81 8.12 5.97 12.24
CA THR A 81 7.27 6.13 13.41
C THR A 81 6.96 7.61 13.61
N PHE A 82 5.68 7.95 13.65
CA PHE A 82 5.22 9.27 14.02
C PHE A 82 4.89 9.33 15.50
N SER A 83 5.38 10.35 16.18
CA SER A 83 5.10 10.58 17.59
C SER A 83 4.68 12.03 17.84
N ASP A 84 4.00 12.25 18.94
CA ASP A 84 3.78 13.58 19.52
C ASP A 84 5.09 14.16 20.07
N LEU A 85 5.12 15.45 20.37
CA LEU A 85 6.27 16.11 21.04
C LEU A 85 6.63 15.44 22.38
N GLY A 86 5.63 14.89 23.08
CA GLY A 86 5.82 14.12 24.30
C GLY A 86 6.34 12.68 24.10
N GLY A 87 6.67 12.27 22.86
CA GLY A 87 7.18 10.92 22.56
C GLY A 87 6.11 9.83 22.42
N LYS A 88 4.82 10.16 22.56
CA LYS A 88 3.75 9.19 22.39
C LYS A 88 3.57 8.83 20.93
N VAL A 89 3.64 7.55 20.58
CA VAL A 89 3.49 7.05 19.22
C VAL A 89 2.05 7.21 18.74
N LEU A 90 1.87 7.85 17.59
CA LEU A 90 0.60 8.05 16.90
C LEU A 90 0.35 6.97 15.85
N ALA A 91 1.34 6.74 14.99
CA ALA A 91 1.29 5.71 13.96
C ALA A 91 2.70 5.25 13.59
N TRP A 92 2.78 4.05 13.03
CA TRP A 92 4.02 3.52 12.47
C TRP A 92 3.74 2.65 11.24
N ALA A 93 4.77 2.52 10.42
CA ALA A 93 4.80 1.57 9.29
C ALA A 93 6.22 1.07 9.07
N SER A 94 6.35 -0.13 8.51
CA SER A 94 7.61 -0.74 8.13
C SER A 94 7.49 -1.43 6.79
N ALA A 95 8.62 -1.72 6.12
CA ALA A 95 8.59 -2.46 4.86
C ALA A 95 7.90 -3.83 5.00
N GLY A 96 8.12 -4.51 6.12
CA GLY A 96 7.48 -5.80 6.39
C GLY A 96 5.97 -5.70 6.56
N SER A 97 5.45 -4.62 7.17
CA SER A 97 4.00 -4.42 7.35
C SER A 97 3.25 -4.14 6.04
N LEU A 98 3.96 -3.68 5.00
CA LEU A 98 3.43 -3.47 3.65
C LEU A 98 3.61 -4.69 2.72
N GLY A 99 4.11 -5.81 3.25
CA GLY A 99 4.29 -7.03 2.48
C GLY A 99 5.58 -7.12 1.67
N PHE A 100 6.51 -6.18 1.79
CA PHE A 100 7.82 -6.31 1.17
C PHE A 100 8.61 -7.45 1.83
N LYS A 101 9.27 -8.29 1.01
CA LYS A 101 10.07 -9.44 1.48
C LYS A 101 11.51 -9.37 0.95
N GLY A 102 12.44 -9.97 1.68
CA GLY A 102 13.85 -10.07 1.29
C GLY A 102 14.53 -8.70 1.10
N ALA A 103 15.41 -8.58 0.12
CA ALA A 103 16.20 -7.39 -0.18
C ALA A 103 15.34 -6.17 -0.58
N LYS A 104 14.11 -6.37 -1.08
CA LYS A 104 13.20 -5.30 -1.48
C LYS A 104 12.79 -4.37 -0.32
N LYS A 105 12.93 -4.78 0.95
CA LYS A 105 12.58 -3.99 2.14
C LYS A 105 13.44 -2.74 2.35
N ALA A 106 14.68 -2.75 1.86
CA ALA A 106 15.62 -1.65 2.05
C ALA A 106 15.71 -0.70 0.84
N THR A 107 14.84 -0.87 -0.15
CA THR A 107 14.86 -0.03 -1.36
C THR A 107 14.29 1.37 -1.08
N PRO A 108 14.74 2.42 -1.81
CA PRO A 108 14.15 3.75 -1.74
C PRO A 108 12.66 3.76 -2.08
N TYR A 109 12.24 2.94 -3.03
CA TYR A 109 10.82 2.75 -3.37
C TYR A 109 10.00 2.24 -2.19
N ALA A 110 10.48 1.22 -1.48
CA ALA A 110 9.80 0.74 -0.28
C ALA A 110 9.69 1.85 0.78
N ALA A 111 10.74 2.66 0.96
CA ALA A 111 10.73 3.78 1.89
C ALA A 111 9.63 4.80 1.56
N THR A 112 9.44 5.16 0.28
CA THR A 112 8.35 6.04 -0.16
C THR A 112 6.98 5.44 0.17
N GLN A 113 6.75 4.16 -0.13
CA GLN A 113 5.49 3.48 0.18
C GLN A 113 5.20 3.40 1.68
N ILE A 114 6.24 3.21 2.51
CA ILE A 114 6.11 3.20 3.97
C ILE A 114 5.67 4.57 4.48
N VAL A 115 6.26 5.66 3.95
CA VAL A 115 5.87 7.03 4.31
C VAL A 115 4.40 7.26 3.97
N ASN A 116 3.96 6.92 2.75
CA ASN A 116 2.58 7.11 2.30
C ASN A 116 1.60 6.37 3.22
N ALA A 117 1.84 5.08 3.48
CA ALA A 117 1.00 4.28 4.37
C ALA A 117 1.00 4.78 5.83
N ALA A 118 2.10 5.35 6.30
CA ALA A 118 2.17 5.95 7.61
C ALA A 118 1.44 7.30 7.66
N ALA A 119 1.56 8.14 6.61
CA ALA A 119 0.86 9.41 6.46
C ALA A 119 -0.66 9.25 6.49
N GLU A 120 -1.21 8.26 5.77
CA GLU A 120 -2.64 7.93 5.81
C GLU A 120 -3.14 7.60 7.22
N LYS A 121 -2.32 6.89 8.01
CA LYS A 121 -2.65 6.56 9.41
C LYS A 121 -2.62 7.80 10.29
N VAL A 122 -1.67 8.70 10.05
CA VAL A 122 -1.45 9.94 10.82
C VAL A 122 -2.46 11.02 10.46
N ALA A 123 -2.97 11.07 9.24
CA ALA A 123 -4.01 11.99 8.81
C ALA A 123 -5.24 12.00 9.74
N LYS A 124 -5.53 10.85 10.39
CA LYS A 124 -6.60 10.71 11.40
C LYS A 124 -6.36 11.51 12.69
N PHE A 125 -5.12 11.95 12.94
CA PHE A 125 -4.73 12.75 14.11
C PHE A 125 -4.57 14.23 13.79
N GLY A 126 -4.60 14.63 12.50
CA GLY A 126 -4.50 16.01 12.05
C GLY A 126 -3.09 16.61 12.12
N LEU A 127 -2.05 15.78 12.09
CA LEU A 127 -0.64 16.21 12.13
C LEU A 127 -0.30 17.02 10.86
N LYS A 128 0.24 18.23 11.04
CA LYS A 128 0.64 19.13 9.95
C LYS A 128 2.12 19.51 9.98
N GLU A 129 2.66 19.85 11.17
CA GLU A 129 4.06 20.24 11.33
C GLU A 129 4.85 19.07 11.93
N ILE A 130 6.02 18.75 11.32
CA ILE A 130 6.86 17.65 11.76
C ILE A 130 8.33 18.02 11.86
N GLU A 131 8.99 17.54 12.91
CA GLU A 131 10.44 17.45 13.02
C GLU A 131 10.86 16.05 12.57
N VAL A 132 11.79 15.94 11.63
CA VAL A 132 12.26 14.67 11.10
C VAL A 132 13.57 14.26 11.76
N TYR A 133 13.57 13.08 12.37
CA TYR A 133 14.74 12.45 12.97
C TYR A 133 15.14 11.24 12.15
N VAL A 134 16.31 11.29 11.51
CA VAL A 134 16.83 10.20 10.68
C VAL A 134 17.88 9.42 11.44
N LYS A 135 17.81 8.10 11.42
CA LYS A 135 18.75 7.19 12.07
C LYS A 135 19.15 6.05 11.13
N GLY A 136 20.44 5.78 11.01
CA GLY A 136 20.99 4.63 10.30
C GLY A 136 21.57 4.95 8.93
N VAL A 137 22.01 3.95 8.20
CA VAL A 137 22.84 4.06 6.98
C VAL A 137 22.16 3.53 5.70
N GLY A 138 20.89 3.11 5.79
CA GLY A 138 20.18 2.54 4.63
C GLY A 138 19.86 3.55 3.53
N SER A 139 19.69 3.09 2.31
CA SER A 139 19.35 3.90 1.12
C SER A 139 17.97 4.59 1.19
N GLY A 140 17.12 4.20 2.14
CA GLY A 140 15.83 4.81 2.36
C GLY A 140 15.85 6.18 3.06
N ARG A 141 16.99 6.68 3.55
CA ARG A 141 17.10 7.95 4.32
C ARG A 141 16.54 9.14 3.55
N GLU A 142 17.13 9.44 2.40
CA GLU A 142 16.74 10.57 1.56
C GLU A 142 15.34 10.36 0.95
N ALA A 143 15.05 9.15 0.47
CA ALA A 143 13.75 8.82 -0.11
C ALA A 143 12.61 9.05 0.90
N SER A 144 12.82 8.69 2.17
CA SER A 144 11.84 8.94 3.23
C SER A 144 11.64 10.44 3.49
N ALA A 145 12.72 11.23 3.55
CA ALA A 145 12.62 12.68 3.77
C ALA A 145 11.88 13.37 2.61
N ARG A 146 12.23 13.03 1.36
CA ARG A 146 11.52 13.53 0.16
C ARG A 146 10.04 13.13 0.15
N ALA A 147 9.74 11.88 0.50
CA ALA A 147 8.37 11.41 0.55
C ALA A 147 7.54 12.10 1.64
N LEU A 148 8.14 12.46 2.79
CA LEU A 148 7.47 13.25 3.82
C LEU A 148 7.09 14.64 3.31
N ALA A 149 7.99 15.32 2.57
CA ALA A 149 7.69 16.61 1.94
C ALA A 149 6.57 16.51 0.90
N ASN A 150 6.52 15.41 0.14
CA ASN A 150 5.48 15.18 -0.87
C ASN A 150 4.10 14.84 -0.28
N ASN A 151 4.00 14.47 1.00
CA ASN A 151 2.76 14.16 1.69
C ASN A 151 2.19 15.35 2.49
N ASP A 152 2.41 16.58 2.02
CA ASP A 152 1.88 17.82 2.58
C ASP A 152 2.26 18.12 4.04
N PHE A 153 3.28 17.45 4.58
CA PHE A 153 3.81 17.78 5.90
C PHE A 153 4.75 18.98 5.82
N LYS A 154 4.51 19.98 6.67
CA LYS A 154 5.43 21.08 6.86
C LYS A 154 6.61 20.61 7.72
N ILE A 155 7.77 20.39 7.09
CA ILE A 155 9.00 19.98 7.76
C ILE A 155 9.65 21.21 8.40
N THR A 156 9.76 21.19 9.72
CA THR A 156 10.38 22.29 10.49
C THR A 156 11.90 22.11 10.59
N SER A 157 12.36 20.90 10.82
CA SER A 157 13.79 20.56 10.92
C SER A 157 14.05 19.12 10.58
N ILE A 158 15.25 18.84 10.04
CA ILE A 158 15.74 17.47 9.79
C ILE A 158 17.02 17.30 10.61
N LYS A 159 17.03 16.29 11.49
CA LYS A 159 18.16 15.99 12.37
C LYS A 159 18.62 14.55 12.18
N ASP A 160 19.92 14.36 12.02
CA ASP A 160 20.53 13.03 12.03
C ASP A 160 20.88 12.65 13.48
N ILE A 161 20.33 11.52 13.92
CA ILE A 161 20.55 10.96 15.25
C ILE A 161 21.26 9.61 15.19
N THR A 162 21.98 9.34 14.10
CA THR A 162 22.72 8.09 13.95
C THR A 162 23.83 8.01 15.00
N PRO A 163 23.82 7.03 15.91
CA PRO A 163 24.84 6.90 16.95
C PRO A 163 26.18 6.51 16.33
N ILE A 164 27.21 7.27 16.65
CA ILE A 164 28.60 6.97 16.31
C ILE A 164 29.31 6.58 17.60
N PRO A 165 29.91 5.38 17.71
CA PRO A 165 30.62 4.97 18.91
C PRO A 165 31.86 5.86 19.11
N HIS A 166 32.03 6.39 20.31
CA HIS A 166 33.22 7.09 20.74
C HIS A 166 34.20 6.09 21.36
N ASN A 167 35.05 5.45 20.53
CA ASN A 167 36.01 4.43 20.96
C ASN A 167 35.38 3.23 21.71
N GLY A 168 34.27 2.72 21.18
CA GLY A 168 33.51 1.61 21.75
C GLY A 168 34.12 0.23 21.50
N CYS A 169 33.34 -0.83 21.66
CA CYS A 169 33.75 -2.20 21.43
C CYS A 169 34.23 -2.42 20.00
N ARG A 170 35.26 -3.24 19.82
CA ARG A 170 35.79 -3.63 18.51
C ARG A 170 34.67 -4.35 17.70
N PRO A 171 34.41 -3.96 16.43
CA PRO A 171 33.44 -4.65 15.58
C PRO A 171 33.86 -6.09 15.31
N LYS A 172 32.89 -6.96 15.00
CA LYS A 172 33.14 -8.34 14.61
C LYS A 172 34.03 -8.40 13.38
N LYS A 173 34.90 -9.41 13.31
CA LYS A 173 35.74 -9.67 12.13
C LYS A 173 34.84 -9.86 10.91
N PRO A 174 35.10 -9.18 9.78
CA PRO A 174 34.30 -9.35 8.56
C PRO A 174 34.43 -10.80 8.07
N ARG A 175 33.28 -11.37 7.66
CA ARG A 175 33.29 -12.70 7.03
C ARG A 175 34.02 -12.61 5.70
N ARG A 176 35.03 -13.43 5.51
CA ARG A 176 35.63 -13.67 4.20
C ARG A 176 34.78 -14.75 3.52
N VAL A 177 34.25 -14.47 2.35
CA VAL A 177 33.49 -15.39 1.47
C VAL A 177 34.46 -15.81 0.37
#